data_c5e995627484bcc6a0a28d723297ff34
#
_entry.id   c5e995627484bcc6a0a28d723297ff34
#
_cell.length_a   1.000
_cell.length_b   1.000
_cell.length_c   1.000
_cell.angle_alpha   90.00
_cell.angle_beta   90.00
_cell.angle_gamma   90.00
#
_symmetry.space_group_name_H-M   'P 1'
#
loop_
_entity.id
_entity.type
_entity.pdbx_description
1 polymer ?
#
loop_
_entity_poly.entity_id
_entity_poly.type
_entity_poly.pdbx_seq_one_letter_code
_entity_poly.pdbx_strand_id
1 'polypeptide(L)'
;TFRLVPDQDPDAIAAAFIAWLRAQVPEGVACHIDEEGRVRPALTPVDHPAVQAAATAIARVWGRTPYFVREGGSGPEEPLGRVLDAPVVFLGVGLPDDNIHAPNERIVLDQFWRGLLAVGELWFELARTPGVVKGAR
;
A
#
# COMPACT_ATOMS: atom_id res chain seq x y z
N THR A 1 15.71 -6.86 2.77
CA THR A 1 14.27 -6.63 2.94
C THR A 1 13.48 -7.54 2.01
N PHE A 2 12.40 -8.14 2.52
CA PHE A 2 11.46 -8.94 1.74
C PHE A 2 10.17 -8.16 1.52
N ARG A 3 9.65 -8.17 0.30
CA ARG A 3 8.35 -7.64 -0.04
C ARG A 3 7.40 -8.82 -0.25
N LEU A 4 6.53 -9.01 0.73
CA LEU A 4 5.63 -10.16 0.77
C LEU A 4 4.43 -9.94 -0.15
N VAL A 5 3.94 -11.02 -0.73
CA VAL A 5 2.65 -11.03 -1.46
C VAL A 5 1.52 -11.49 -0.52
N PRO A 6 0.26 -11.27 -0.88
CA PRO A 6 -0.87 -11.78 -0.10
C PRO A 6 -0.71 -13.27 0.22
N ASP A 7 -1.22 -13.68 1.38
CA ASP A 7 -1.17 -15.04 1.93
C ASP A 7 0.21 -15.53 2.39
N GLN A 8 1.26 -14.70 2.30
CA GLN A 8 2.53 -15.01 2.96
C GLN A 8 2.53 -14.53 4.41
N ASP A 9 2.93 -15.44 5.30
CA ASP A 9 3.13 -15.11 6.71
C ASP A 9 4.56 -14.60 6.95
N PRO A 10 4.74 -13.36 7.47
CA PRO A 10 6.06 -12.79 7.68
C PRO A 10 6.91 -13.58 8.68
N ASP A 11 6.29 -14.23 9.67
CA ASP A 11 7.01 -15.03 10.65
C ASP A 11 7.58 -16.30 10.01
N ALA A 12 6.77 -16.96 9.19
CA ALA A 12 7.20 -18.15 8.45
C ALA A 12 8.32 -17.83 7.46
N ILE A 13 8.20 -16.73 6.72
CA ILE A 13 9.24 -16.29 5.75
C ILE A 13 10.53 -15.92 6.48
N ALA A 14 10.46 -15.18 7.58
CA ALA A 14 11.64 -14.82 8.36
C ALA A 14 12.35 -16.07 8.92
N ALA A 15 11.59 -16.99 9.51
CA ALA A 15 12.14 -18.24 10.05
C ALA A 15 12.83 -19.08 8.96
N ALA A 16 12.20 -19.24 7.80
CA ALA A 16 12.76 -19.97 6.67
C ALA A 16 14.05 -19.32 6.15
N PHE A 17 14.04 -18.00 6.00
CA PHE A 17 15.23 -17.27 5.54
C PHE A 17 16.39 -17.34 6.54
N ILE A 18 16.11 -17.16 7.82
CA ILE A 18 17.14 -17.26 8.87
C ILE A 18 17.76 -18.66 8.92
N ALA A 19 16.92 -19.69 8.83
CA ALA A 19 17.39 -21.08 8.79
C ALA A 19 18.28 -21.34 7.57
N TRP A 20 17.84 -20.87 6.39
CA TRP A 20 18.62 -20.98 5.16
C TRP A 20 19.94 -20.23 5.27
N LEU A 21 19.92 -18.97 5.76
CA LEU A 21 21.14 -18.15 5.89
C LEU A 21 22.15 -18.80 6.82
N ARG A 22 21.73 -19.30 7.98
CA ARG A 22 22.60 -19.99 8.93
C ARG A 22 23.26 -21.22 8.32
N ALA A 23 22.53 -21.95 7.48
CA ALA A 23 23.06 -23.12 6.79
C ALA A 23 24.12 -22.78 5.70
N GLN A 24 24.17 -21.51 5.25
CA GLN A 24 25.17 -21.05 4.28
C GLN A 24 26.43 -20.49 4.96
N VAL A 25 26.44 -20.30 6.28
CA VAL A 25 27.58 -19.73 7.00
C VAL A 25 28.73 -20.77 7.03
N PRO A 26 29.94 -20.45 6.53
CA PRO A 26 31.07 -21.35 6.56
C PRO A 26 31.50 -21.66 7.99
N GLU A 27 32.15 -22.82 8.15
CA GLU A 27 32.76 -23.19 9.44
C GLU A 27 33.75 -22.14 9.89
N GLY A 28 33.72 -21.79 11.18
CA GLY A 28 34.62 -20.78 11.78
C GLY A 28 34.19 -19.32 11.57
N VAL A 29 33.06 -19.06 10.87
CA VAL A 29 32.51 -17.71 10.70
C VAL A 29 31.35 -17.49 11.67
N ALA A 30 31.41 -16.40 12.45
CA ALA A 30 30.28 -15.97 13.27
C ALA A 30 29.25 -15.21 12.40
N CYS A 31 27.98 -15.54 12.55
CA CYS A 31 26.88 -14.83 11.89
C CYS A 31 25.92 -14.29 12.93
N HIS A 32 25.76 -12.99 12.96
CA HIS A 32 24.75 -12.30 13.76
C HIS A 32 23.63 -11.80 12.85
N ILE A 33 22.38 -11.97 13.30
CA ILE A 33 21.19 -11.61 12.52
C ILE A 33 20.30 -10.75 13.41
N ASP A 34 20.13 -9.50 13.03
CA ASP A 34 19.21 -8.58 13.66
C ASP A 34 17.94 -8.46 12.79
N GLU A 35 16.79 -8.54 13.44
CA GLU A 35 15.50 -8.39 12.79
C GLU A 35 14.91 -7.02 13.15
N GLU A 36 14.62 -6.20 12.13
CA GLU A 36 14.10 -4.85 12.35
C GLU A 36 12.58 -4.81 12.50
N GLY A 37 11.85 -5.67 11.79
CA GLY A 37 10.41 -5.69 11.88
C GLY A 37 9.73 -6.65 10.89
N ARG A 38 8.46 -6.91 11.16
CA ARG A 38 7.62 -7.81 10.36
C ARG A 38 6.25 -7.18 10.17
N VAL A 39 5.86 -7.02 8.92
CA VAL A 39 4.56 -6.45 8.55
C VAL A 39 3.86 -7.44 7.62
N ARG A 40 2.59 -7.72 7.89
CA ARG A 40 1.76 -8.54 6.99
C ARG A 40 1.44 -7.78 5.71
N PRO A 41 1.39 -8.47 4.57
CA PRO A 41 0.93 -7.83 3.33
C PRO A 41 -0.54 -7.45 3.43
N ALA A 42 -0.90 -6.33 2.81
CA ALA A 42 -2.27 -5.90 2.66
C ALA A 42 -2.68 -5.92 1.18
N LEU A 43 -3.91 -6.29 0.92
CA LEU A 43 -4.50 -6.26 -0.42
C LEU A 43 -5.99 -5.95 -0.33
N THR A 44 -6.42 -4.90 -1.00
CA THR A 44 -7.84 -4.68 -1.29
C THR A 44 -8.09 -5.10 -2.74
N PRO A 45 -9.05 -6.00 -3.02
CA PRO A 45 -9.36 -6.44 -4.38
C PRO A 45 -9.74 -5.26 -5.28
N VAL A 46 -9.32 -5.31 -6.54
CA VAL A 46 -9.56 -4.20 -7.49
C VAL A 46 -11.04 -3.97 -7.79
N ASP A 47 -11.86 -5.01 -7.69
CA ASP A 47 -13.32 -4.95 -7.86
C ASP A 47 -14.06 -4.48 -6.61
N HIS A 48 -13.35 -4.24 -5.50
CA HIS A 48 -13.97 -3.73 -4.29
C HIS A 48 -14.58 -2.35 -4.54
N PRO A 49 -15.84 -2.09 -4.08
CA PRO A 49 -16.54 -0.83 -4.35
C PRO A 49 -15.76 0.44 -3.97
N ALA A 50 -15.01 0.43 -2.88
CA ALA A 50 -14.16 1.56 -2.47
C ALA A 50 -13.01 1.82 -3.45
N VAL A 51 -12.41 0.77 -4.03
CA VAL A 51 -11.36 0.89 -5.05
C VAL A 51 -11.94 1.47 -6.34
N GLN A 52 -13.14 1.04 -6.74
CA GLN A 52 -13.83 1.57 -7.91
C GLN A 52 -14.27 3.03 -7.72
N ALA A 53 -14.70 3.41 -6.52
CA ALA A 53 -14.99 4.81 -6.18
C ALA A 53 -13.72 5.68 -6.32
N ALA A 54 -12.58 5.22 -5.81
CA ALA A 54 -11.31 5.91 -5.97
C ALA A 54 -10.88 6.02 -7.44
N ALA A 55 -11.04 4.96 -8.22
CA ALA A 55 -10.76 4.98 -9.66
C ALA A 55 -11.63 6.00 -10.40
N THR A 56 -12.90 6.09 -10.05
CA THR A 56 -13.84 7.09 -10.60
C THR A 56 -13.41 8.51 -10.25
N ALA A 57 -13.07 8.77 -8.99
CA ALA A 57 -12.58 10.07 -8.53
C ALA A 57 -11.29 10.51 -9.27
N ILE A 58 -10.33 9.61 -9.40
CA ILE A 58 -9.10 9.85 -10.16
C ILE A 58 -9.43 10.14 -11.62
N ALA A 59 -10.26 9.32 -12.25
CA ALA A 59 -10.61 9.50 -13.66
C ALA A 59 -11.25 10.88 -13.94
N ARG A 60 -12.09 11.38 -13.04
CA ARG A 60 -12.68 12.73 -13.17
C ARG A 60 -11.64 13.83 -13.13
N VAL A 61 -10.68 13.74 -12.22
CA VAL A 61 -9.68 14.80 -12.02
C VAL A 61 -8.61 14.80 -13.10
N TRP A 62 -8.14 13.61 -13.53
CA TRP A 62 -7.10 13.50 -14.54
C TRP A 62 -7.62 13.33 -15.98
N GLY A 63 -8.93 13.12 -16.16
CA GLY A 63 -9.53 12.93 -17.48
C GLY A 63 -9.17 11.61 -18.15
N ARG A 64 -8.67 10.63 -17.38
CA ARG A 64 -8.23 9.32 -17.88
C ARG A 64 -8.45 8.22 -16.86
N THR A 65 -8.70 7.02 -17.32
CA THR A 65 -8.84 5.84 -16.44
C THR A 65 -7.50 5.54 -15.75
N PRO A 66 -7.47 5.37 -14.42
CA PRO A 66 -6.26 4.98 -13.71
C PRO A 66 -5.90 3.52 -13.97
N TYR A 67 -4.62 3.20 -13.80
CA TYR A 67 -4.15 1.83 -13.71
C TYR A 67 -4.14 1.38 -12.26
N PHE A 68 -4.44 0.09 -12.05
CA PHE A 68 -4.26 -0.55 -10.76
C PHE A 68 -2.88 -1.19 -10.71
N VAL A 69 -2.11 -0.83 -9.72
CA VAL A 69 -0.75 -1.35 -9.54
C VAL A 69 -0.60 -1.95 -8.15
N ARG A 70 0.43 -2.75 -7.96
CA ARG A 70 0.86 -3.21 -6.65
C ARG A 70 2.09 -2.43 -6.23
N GLU A 71 2.06 -1.95 -5.00
CA GLU A 71 3.17 -1.26 -4.38
C GLU A 71 3.89 -2.20 -3.42
N GLY A 72 5.21 -2.20 -3.46
CA GLY A 72 6.05 -2.99 -2.55
C GLY A 72 6.42 -2.27 -1.25
N GLY A 73 5.85 -1.11 -0.99
CA GLY A 73 6.06 -0.34 0.23
C GLY A 73 5.51 -1.04 1.47
N SER A 74 5.78 -0.45 2.63
CA SER A 74 5.22 -0.87 3.91
C SER A 74 4.71 0.34 4.66
N GLY A 75 3.52 0.23 5.22
CA GLY A 75 2.87 1.26 6.00
C GLY A 75 1.84 0.65 6.94
N PRO A 76 0.92 1.43 7.48
CA PRO A 76 -0.08 0.99 8.46
C PRO A 76 -1.30 0.29 7.84
N GLU A 77 -1.26 -0.10 6.57
CA GLU A 77 -2.43 -0.55 5.79
C GLU A 77 -3.06 -1.79 6.39
N GLU A 78 -2.24 -2.81 6.67
CA GLU A 78 -2.76 -4.08 7.22
C GLU A 78 -3.37 -3.86 8.61
N PRO A 79 -2.68 -3.28 9.60
CA PRO A 79 -3.28 -3.07 10.90
C PRO A 79 -4.49 -2.14 10.86
N LEU A 80 -4.52 -1.12 10.01
CA LEU A 80 -5.70 -0.26 9.85
C LEU A 80 -6.88 -1.04 9.28
N GLY A 81 -6.68 -1.79 8.19
CA GLY A 81 -7.72 -2.60 7.58
C GLY A 81 -8.29 -3.63 8.54
N ARG A 82 -7.42 -4.32 9.28
CA ARG A 82 -7.79 -5.35 10.24
C ARG A 82 -8.51 -4.80 11.47
N VAL A 83 -8.01 -3.70 12.05
CA VAL A 83 -8.59 -3.13 13.28
C VAL A 83 -9.91 -2.43 13.01
N LEU A 84 -10.02 -1.74 11.87
CA LEU A 84 -11.22 -1.01 11.48
C LEU A 84 -12.24 -1.87 10.73
N ASP A 85 -11.88 -3.11 10.38
CA ASP A 85 -12.68 -3.98 9.49
C ASP A 85 -13.14 -3.22 8.24
N ALA A 86 -12.19 -2.54 7.59
CA ALA A 86 -12.46 -1.64 6.48
C ALA A 86 -11.40 -1.82 5.35
N PRO A 87 -11.80 -1.64 4.08
CA PRO A 87 -10.85 -1.66 2.98
C PRO A 87 -9.89 -0.47 3.07
N VAL A 88 -8.63 -0.70 2.77
CA VAL A 88 -7.65 0.36 2.62
C VAL A 88 -7.37 0.58 1.14
N VAL A 89 -7.50 1.81 0.69
CA VAL A 89 -7.29 2.20 -0.71
C VAL A 89 -6.19 3.25 -0.75
N PHE A 90 -5.13 2.96 -1.52
CA PHE A 90 -4.09 3.94 -1.80
C PHE A 90 -4.50 4.85 -2.94
N LEU A 91 -4.36 6.14 -2.72
CA LEU A 91 -4.51 7.18 -3.73
C LEU A 91 -3.21 7.99 -3.74
N GLY A 92 -2.26 7.57 -4.59
CA GLY A 92 -0.98 8.24 -4.73
C GLY A 92 -1.00 9.29 -5.84
N VAL A 93 -0.25 10.37 -5.64
CA VAL A 93 -0.09 11.47 -6.60
C VAL A 93 1.38 11.73 -6.95
N GLY A 94 2.30 10.97 -6.37
CA GLY A 94 3.72 11.04 -6.67
C GLY A 94 4.04 10.59 -8.09
N LEU A 95 5.11 11.15 -8.64
CA LEU A 95 5.66 10.79 -9.93
C LEU A 95 6.93 9.96 -9.76
N PRO A 96 7.31 9.15 -10.75
CA PRO A 96 8.51 8.30 -10.66
C PRO A 96 9.81 9.07 -10.44
N ASP A 97 9.85 10.35 -10.80
CA ASP A 97 11.01 11.24 -10.70
C ASP A 97 10.94 12.21 -9.50
N ASP A 98 10.05 11.97 -8.55
CA ASP A 98 9.92 12.78 -7.34
C ASP A 98 11.01 12.52 -6.31
N ASN A 99 11.95 11.61 -6.57
CA ASN A 99 13.07 11.25 -5.68
C ASN A 99 12.63 10.84 -4.28
N ILE A 100 11.55 10.06 -4.17
CA ILE A 100 10.99 9.61 -2.89
C ILE A 100 12.09 8.92 -2.06
N HIS A 101 12.23 9.33 -0.78
CA HIS A 101 13.24 8.87 0.17
C HIS A 101 14.69 9.18 -0.26
N ALA A 102 14.90 10.20 -1.07
CA ALA A 102 16.22 10.61 -1.56
C ALA A 102 16.45 12.12 -1.39
N PRO A 103 17.70 12.59 -1.51
CA PRO A 103 17.97 14.02 -1.55
C PRO A 103 17.20 14.72 -2.66
N ASN A 104 16.73 15.94 -2.37
CA ASN A 104 15.90 16.74 -3.25
C ASN A 104 14.54 16.08 -3.60
N GLU A 105 13.98 15.30 -2.68
CA GLU A 105 12.61 14.85 -2.78
C GLU A 105 11.67 16.02 -3.06
N ARG A 106 10.75 15.83 -3.98
CA ARG A 106 9.84 16.89 -4.43
C ARG A 106 8.44 16.34 -4.67
N ILE A 107 7.50 17.25 -4.79
CA ILE A 107 6.17 17.01 -5.35
C ILE A 107 5.86 18.08 -6.40
N VAL A 108 5.30 17.65 -7.52
CA VAL A 108 4.80 18.59 -8.53
C VAL A 108 3.50 19.23 -8.03
N LEU A 109 3.44 20.55 -7.93
CA LEU A 109 2.29 21.26 -7.35
C LEU A 109 0.97 20.95 -8.07
N ASP A 110 0.97 20.79 -9.40
CA ASP A 110 -0.23 20.38 -10.14
C ASP A 110 -0.74 19.00 -9.67
N GLN A 111 0.16 18.03 -9.43
CA GLN A 111 -0.20 16.73 -8.89
C GLN A 111 -0.74 16.82 -7.46
N PHE A 112 -0.13 17.67 -6.63
CA PHE A 112 -0.62 17.92 -5.27
C PHE A 112 -2.05 18.47 -5.27
N TRP A 113 -2.32 19.51 -6.08
CA TRP A 113 -3.67 20.08 -6.18
C TRP A 113 -4.69 19.13 -6.77
N ARG A 114 -4.31 18.36 -7.79
CA ARG A 114 -5.18 17.30 -8.32
C ARG A 114 -5.46 16.22 -7.28
N GLY A 115 -4.46 15.88 -6.47
CA GLY A 115 -4.63 14.94 -5.35
C GLY A 115 -5.69 15.40 -4.36
N LEU A 116 -5.66 16.67 -3.95
CA LEU A 116 -6.69 17.25 -3.08
C LEU A 116 -8.09 17.19 -3.69
N LEU A 117 -8.21 17.52 -4.98
CA LEU A 117 -9.48 17.42 -5.71
C LEU A 117 -9.96 15.97 -5.78
N ALA A 118 -9.07 15.01 -6.06
CA ALA A 118 -9.42 13.60 -6.13
C ALA A 118 -9.88 13.04 -4.78
N VAL A 119 -9.27 13.47 -3.66
CA VAL A 119 -9.73 13.10 -2.32
C VAL A 119 -11.13 13.69 -2.07
N GLY A 120 -11.38 14.93 -2.46
CA GLY A 120 -12.72 15.53 -2.38
C GLY A 120 -13.77 14.74 -3.18
N GLU A 121 -13.46 14.43 -4.44
CA GLU A 121 -14.33 13.60 -5.30
C GLU A 121 -14.54 12.21 -4.72
N LEU A 122 -13.49 11.60 -4.13
CA LEU A 122 -13.59 10.28 -3.50
C LEU A 122 -14.65 10.25 -2.39
N TRP A 123 -14.71 11.28 -1.53
CA TRP A 123 -15.73 11.35 -0.49
C TRP A 123 -17.16 11.36 -1.06
N PHE A 124 -17.38 12.09 -2.15
CA PHE A 124 -18.67 12.09 -2.83
C PHE A 124 -18.99 10.75 -3.48
N GLU A 125 -18.00 10.10 -4.09
CA GLU A 125 -18.18 8.77 -4.68
C GLU A 125 -18.46 7.70 -3.63
N LEU A 126 -17.74 7.70 -2.51
CA LEU A 126 -17.98 6.77 -1.41
C LEU A 126 -19.41 6.92 -0.85
N ALA A 127 -19.88 8.17 -0.71
CA ALA A 127 -21.24 8.44 -0.24
C ALA A 127 -22.34 7.93 -1.20
N ARG A 128 -22.03 7.81 -2.49
CA ARG A 128 -22.95 7.29 -3.53
C ARG A 128 -22.83 5.79 -3.75
N THR A 129 -21.76 5.16 -3.23
CA THR A 129 -21.44 3.76 -3.48
C THR A 129 -22.10 2.88 -2.41
N PRO A 130 -23.09 2.04 -2.75
CA PRO A 130 -23.75 1.18 -1.78
C PRO A 130 -22.76 0.21 -1.11
N GLY A 131 -22.91 0.02 0.19
CA GLY A 131 -22.14 -0.98 0.96
C GLY A 131 -20.74 -0.58 1.37
N VAL A 132 -20.24 0.60 0.98
CA VAL A 132 -18.93 1.10 1.41
C VAL A 132 -19.01 1.75 2.79
N VAL A 133 -20.08 2.47 3.08
CA VAL A 133 -20.31 3.09 4.40
C VAL A 133 -21.20 2.18 5.24
N LYS A 134 -20.64 1.50 6.23
CA LYS A 134 -21.41 0.77 7.23
C LYS A 134 -22.19 1.80 8.07
N GLY A 135 -23.51 1.81 7.95
CA GLY A 135 -24.36 2.56 8.89
C GLY A 135 -24.97 3.90 8.43
N ALA A 136 -24.86 4.29 7.17
CA ALA A 136 -25.70 5.34 6.62
C ALA A 136 -27.11 4.76 6.40
N ARG A 137 -27.95 4.85 7.43
CA ARG A 137 -29.42 4.68 7.35
C ARG A 137 -30.07 6.03 7.42
#